data_7f5fc8cf205011d2e4784867d859d908
#
_entry.id   7f5fc8cf205011d2e4784867d859d908
#
_cell.length_a   1.000
_cell.length_b   1.000
_cell.length_c   1.000
_cell.angle_alpha   90.00
_cell.angle_beta   90.00
_cell.angle_gamma   90.00
#
_symmetry.space_group_name_H-M   'P 1'
#
loop_
_entity.id
_entity.type
_entity.pdbx_description
1 polymer ?
#
loop_
_entity_poly.entity_id
_entity_poly.type
_entity_poly.pdbx_seq_one_letter_code
_entity_poly.pdbx_strand_id
1 'polypeptide(L)'
;VRRYDPSILVGDIEPYPSIRLADHYRWIESLNARLAERKVRGMDFYRLDVNWAEFVAFNRGSWREVRQLELHCRRLKLPFSLIYWASLFPAMQRKGLGDDAAWYVGVMQQGYDYALVDGRPDQIMVESWVAGPSRCVPDAADFTFTRSVLDLAQRLGR
;
A
#
# COMPACT_ATOMS: atom_id res chain seq x y z
N VAL A 1 14.48 19.20 -2.34
CA VAL A 1 13.10 19.39 -2.78
C VAL A 1 12.44 20.50 -1.98
N ARG A 2 12.31 20.42 -0.65
CA ARG A 2 11.67 21.44 0.22
C ARG A 2 12.32 22.82 0.18
N ARG A 3 13.55 22.96 -0.34
CA ARG A 3 14.18 24.26 -0.59
C ARG A 3 13.44 25.05 -1.68
N TYR A 4 12.82 24.36 -2.63
CA TYR A 4 12.11 24.98 -3.77
C TYR A 4 10.59 25.09 -3.49
N ASP A 5 10.05 24.13 -2.76
CA ASP A 5 8.66 24.13 -2.29
C ASP A 5 8.62 23.64 -0.84
N PRO A 6 8.52 24.56 0.14
CA PRO A 6 8.44 24.20 1.55
C PRO A 6 7.18 23.41 1.93
N SER A 7 6.12 23.49 1.14
CA SER A 7 4.84 22.82 1.37
C SER A 7 4.83 21.37 0.95
N ILE A 8 5.80 20.95 0.12
CA ILE A 8 5.83 19.58 -0.42
C ILE A 8 5.95 18.54 0.70
N LEU A 9 5.11 17.52 0.61
CA LEU A 9 5.19 16.36 1.49
C LEU A 9 6.25 15.39 0.96
N VAL A 10 7.14 14.97 1.84
CA VAL A 10 8.22 14.03 1.52
C VAL A 10 8.10 12.84 2.46
N GLY A 11 7.88 11.68 1.91
CA GLY A 11 7.81 10.42 2.64
C GLY A 11 8.80 9.40 2.12
N ASP A 12 8.68 8.19 2.63
CA ASP A 12 9.47 7.05 2.23
C ASP A 12 8.56 5.91 1.80
N ILE A 13 9.02 5.06 0.87
CA ILE A 13 8.30 3.91 0.35
C ILE A 13 9.19 2.69 0.48
N GLU A 14 8.72 1.67 1.19
CA GLU A 14 9.48 0.45 1.40
C GLU A 14 8.64 -0.80 1.13
N PRO A 15 9.24 -1.86 0.56
CA PRO A 15 8.53 -3.08 0.21
C PRO A 15 8.37 -4.02 1.42
N TYR A 16 7.20 -4.65 1.53
CA TYR A 16 6.91 -5.66 2.53
C TYR A 16 6.31 -6.92 1.86
N PRO A 17 6.68 -8.14 2.24
CA PRO A 17 7.54 -8.55 3.35
C PRO A 17 9.03 -8.72 2.99
N SER A 18 9.48 -8.19 1.87
CA SER A 18 10.90 -8.26 1.47
C SER A 18 11.81 -7.65 2.54
N ILE A 19 11.36 -6.56 3.16
CA ILE A 19 11.95 -6.00 4.38
C ILE A 19 11.13 -6.50 5.56
N ARG A 20 11.81 -6.99 6.61
CA ARG A 20 11.14 -7.53 7.81
C ARG A 20 10.55 -6.40 8.66
N LEU A 21 9.48 -6.67 9.38
CA LEU A 21 8.80 -5.70 10.24
C LEU A 21 9.75 -4.96 11.19
N ALA A 22 10.68 -5.67 11.84
CA ALA A 22 11.65 -5.07 12.74
C ALA A 22 12.63 -4.10 12.05
N ASP A 23 12.91 -4.32 10.78
CA ASP A 23 13.79 -3.46 10.00
C ASP A 23 13.07 -2.18 9.58
N HIS A 24 11.75 -2.24 9.31
CA HIS A 24 10.92 -1.04 9.10
C HIS A 24 10.92 -0.13 10.34
N TYR A 25 10.76 -0.69 11.54
CA TYR A 25 10.80 0.11 12.78
C TYR A 25 12.14 0.82 12.94
N ARG A 26 13.24 0.08 12.82
CA ARG A 26 14.59 0.64 12.92
C ARG A 26 14.87 1.71 11.86
N TRP A 27 14.39 1.47 10.64
CA TRP A 27 14.57 2.41 9.54
C TRP A 27 13.85 3.74 9.82
N ILE A 28 12.57 3.69 10.16
CA ILE A 28 11.76 4.88 10.48
C ILE A 28 12.42 5.71 11.57
N GLU A 29 12.80 5.06 12.67
CA GLU A 29 13.41 5.73 13.83
C GLU A 29 14.78 6.32 13.48
N SER A 30 15.64 5.55 12.80
CA SER A 30 16.98 5.98 12.43
C SER A 30 16.97 7.13 11.43
N LEU A 31 16.10 7.06 10.42
CA LEU A 31 15.98 8.12 9.42
C LEU A 31 15.52 9.43 10.07
N ASN A 32 14.46 9.37 10.88
CA ASN A 32 13.95 10.56 11.57
C ASN A 32 14.99 11.15 12.53
N ALA A 33 15.73 10.32 13.27
CA ALA A 33 16.81 10.79 14.14
C ALA A 33 17.91 11.52 13.33
N ARG A 34 18.35 10.94 12.22
CA ARG A 34 19.36 11.56 11.34
C ARG A 34 18.88 12.88 10.70
N LEU A 35 17.61 12.97 10.35
CA LEU A 35 17.03 14.22 9.85
C LEU A 35 17.00 15.29 10.94
N ALA A 36 16.63 14.92 12.17
CA ALA A 36 16.64 15.82 13.33
C ALA A 36 18.04 16.32 13.66
N GLU A 37 19.06 15.46 13.70
CA GLU A 37 20.46 15.83 13.90
C GLU A 37 20.93 16.88 12.89
N ARG A 38 20.46 16.79 11.65
CA ARG A 38 20.77 17.73 10.57
C ARG A 38 19.85 18.95 10.56
N LYS A 39 18.94 19.09 11.52
CA LYS A 39 17.92 20.15 11.59
C LYS A 39 17.05 20.20 10.31
N VAL A 40 16.79 19.03 9.73
CA VAL A 40 15.91 18.87 8.57
C VAL A 40 14.57 18.33 9.06
N ARG A 41 13.48 18.85 8.51
CA ARG A 41 12.13 18.34 8.77
C ARG A 41 12.06 16.85 8.46
N GLY A 42 11.50 16.05 9.37
CA GLY A 42 11.31 14.61 9.23
C GLY A 42 10.42 14.20 8.07
N MET A 43 10.15 12.92 7.96
CA MET A 43 9.19 12.39 6.98
C MET A 43 7.78 12.91 7.29
N ASP A 44 7.01 13.16 6.23
CA ASP A 44 5.60 13.55 6.32
C ASP A 44 4.66 12.35 6.26
N PHE A 45 5.12 11.22 5.72
CA PHE A 45 4.40 9.95 5.69
C PHE A 45 5.37 8.77 5.50
N TYR A 46 4.91 7.59 5.87
CA TYR A 46 5.56 6.31 5.55
C TYR A 46 4.61 5.48 4.70
N ARG A 47 5.08 5.01 3.55
CA ARG A 47 4.29 4.22 2.61
C ARG A 47 4.82 2.80 2.52
N LEU A 48 3.92 1.84 2.57
CA LEU A 48 4.25 0.43 2.46
C LEU A 48 3.74 -0.12 1.13
N ASP A 49 4.66 -0.67 0.35
CA ASP A 49 4.35 -1.44 -0.85
C ASP A 49 4.25 -2.92 -0.49
N VAL A 50 3.02 -3.44 -0.46
CA VAL A 50 2.75 -4.79 0.01
C VAL A 50 2.71 -5.78 -1.15
N ASN A 51 3.66 -6.71 -1.18
CA ASN A 51 3.55 -7.88 -2.03
C ASN A 51 2.63 -8.95 -1.38
N TRP A 52 1.33 -8.78 -1.58
CA TRP A 52 0.33 -9.67 -1.01
C TRP A 52 0.46 -11.15 -1.47
N ALA A 53 1.03 -11.39 -2.65
CA ALA A 53 1.30 -12.75 -3.13
C ALA A 53 2.22 -13.53 -2.18
N GLU A 54 3.15 -12.86 -1.53
CA GLU A 54 4.04 -13.47 -0.54
C GLU A 54 3.28 -14.04 0.66
N PHE A 55 2.19 -13.39 1.10
CA PHE A 55 1.35 -13.89 2.20
C PHE A 55 0.66 -15.19 1.83
N VAL A 56 0.09 -15.21 0.62
CA VAL A 56 -0.79 -16.31 0.18
C VAL A 56 -0.01 -17.48 -0.37
N ALA A 57 1.06 -17.23 -1.14
CA ALA A 57 1.80 -18.28 -1.83
C ALA A 57 2.96 -18.84 -0.99
N PHE A 58 3.58 -18.03 -0.13
CA PHE A 58 4.81 -18.41 0.57
C PHE A 58 4.71 -18.30 2.09
N ASN A 59 3.55 -17.91 2.62
CA ASN A 59 3.32 -17.70 4.05
C ASN A 59 4.37 -16.76 4.69
N ARG A 60 4.76 -15.72 3.95
CA ARG A 60 5.68 -14.68 4.39
C ARG A 60 4.92 -13.40 4.68
N GLY A 61 5.06 -12.88 5.89
CA GLY A 61 4.34 -11.68 6.31
C GLY A 61 2.84 -11.92 6.53
N SER A 62 2.15 -10.88 6.95
CA SER A 62 0.72 -10.91 7.18
C SER A 62 0.12 -9.50 7.27
N TRP A 63 -1.19 -9.38 7.06
CA TRP A 63 -1.91 -8.13 7.32
C TRP A 63 -1.86 -7.70 8.79
N ARG A 64 -1.72 -8.63 9.72
CA ARG A 64 -1.53 -8.31 11.15
C ARG A 64 -0.21 -7.60 11.40
N GLU A 65 0.87 -8.00 10.74
CA GLU A 65 2.16 -7.32 10.82
C GLU A 65 2.11 -5.93 10.17
N VAL A 66 1.43 -5.81 9.02
CA VAL A 66 1.17 -4.50 8.38
C VAL A 66 0.42 -3.59 9.36
N ARG A 67 -0.58 -4.12 10.05
CA ARG A 67 -1.31 -3.38 11.09
C ARG A 67 -0.43 -2.97 12.27
N GLN A 68 0.50 -3.80 12.68
CA GLN A 68 1.47 -3.44 13.73
C GLN A 68 2.35 -2.26 13.29
N LEU A 69 2.78 -2.24 12.03
CA LEU A 69 3.55 -1.14 11.46
C LEU A 69 2.72 0.15 11.39
N GLU A 70 1.47 0.07 10.95
CA GLU A 70 0.54 1.22 10.99
C GLU A 70 0.42 1.79 12.40
N LEU A 71 0.22 0.93 13.42
CA LEU A 71 0.13 1.35 14.81
C LEU A 71 1.45 1.97 15.32
N HIS A 72 2.59 1.47 14.85
CA HIS A 72 3.88 2.08 15.16
C HIS A 72 3.99 3.50 14.56
N CYS A 73 3.65 3.67 13.29
CA CYS A 73 3.61 4.98 12.65
C CYS A 73 2.67 5.95 13.39
N ARG A 74 1.48 5.49 13.79
CA ARG A 74 0.53 6.30 14.58
C ARG A 74 1.11 6.78 15.91
N ARG A 75 1.85 5.92 16.65
CA ARG A 75 2.53 6.33 17.89
C ARG A 75 3.56 7.43 17.64
N LEU A 76 4.20 7.41 16.49
CA LEU A 76 5.17 8.43 16.07
C LEU A 76 4.50 9.67 15.44
N LYS A 77 3.17 9.70 15.33
CA LYS A 77 2.39 10.72 14.61
C LYS A 77 2.83 10.86 13.14
N LEU A 78 3.28 9.77 12.57
CA LEU A 78 3.70 9.67 11.16
C LEU A 78 2.54 9.08 10.37
N PRO A 79 1.91 9.79 9.43
CA PRO A 79 0.87 9.27 8.56
C PRO A 79 1.34 8.01 7.84
N PHE A 80 0.46 6.98 7.83
CA PHE A 80 0.73 5.70 7.21
C PHE A 80 -0.04 5.58 5.90
N SER A 81 0.67 5.25 4.84
CA SER A 81 0.12 5.04 3.49
C SER A 81 0.32 3.60 3.06
N LEU A 82 -0.67 3.04 2.36
CA LEU A 82 -0.63 1.65 1.92
C LEU A 82 -0.88 1.59 0.41
N ILE A 83 -0.04 0.81 -0.30
CA ILE A 83 -0.21 0.53 -1.71
C ILE A 83 -0.93 -0.81 -1.86
N TYR A 84 -2.01 -0.81 -2.62
CA TYR A 84 -2.67 -2.01 -3.11
C TYR A 84 -2.37 -2.21 -4.59
N TRP A 85 -1.80 -3.33 -4.92
CA TRP A 85 -1.58 -3.75 -6.30
C TRP A 85 -1.83 -5.26 -6.43
N ALA A 86 -2.30 -5.69 -7.57
CA ALA A 86 -2.76 -7.07 -7.75
C ALA A 86 -1.60 -8.06 -7.93
N SER A 87 -0.76 -8.23 -6.91
CA SER A 87 0.39 -9.13 -6.95
C SER A 87 0.03 -10.60 -7.20
N LEU A 88 -1.21 -11.01 -6.88
CA LEU A 88 -1.74 -12.34 -7.18
C LEU A 88 -2.34 -12.48 -8.59
N PHE A 89 -2.34 -11.42 -9.40
CA PHE A 89 -2.92 -11.42 -10.73
C PHE A 89 -2.52 -12.66 -11.58
N PRO A 90 -1.23 -13.06 -11.69
CA PRO A 90 -0.87 -14.26 -12.45
C PRO A 90 -1.47 -15.56 -11.92
N ALA A 91 -1.69 -15.66 -10.61
CA ALA A 91 -2.32 -16.82 -9.99
C ALA A 91 -3.85 -16.83 -10.21
N MET A 92 -4.47 -15.65 -10.26
CA MET A 92 -5.90 -15.51 -10.55
C MET A 92 -6.21 -15.83 -12.01
N GLN A 93 -5.35 -15.45 -12.96
CA GLN A 93 -5.47 -15.87 -14.37
C GLN A 93 -5.58 -17.39 -14.50
N ARG A 94 -4.73 -18.13 -13.78
CA ARG A 94 -4.74 -19.61 -13.78
C ARG A 94 -6.04 -20.21 -13.22
N LYS A 95 -6.85 -19.44 -12.53
CA LYS A 95 -8.18 -19.85 -12.03
C LYS A 95 -9.31 -19.54 -13.01
N GLY A 96 -8.98 -19.16 -14.24
CA GLY A 96 -9.97 -18.89 -15.30
C GLY A 96 -10.66 -17.54 -15.21
N LEU A 97 -10.20 -16.65 -14.35
CA LEU A 97 -10.65 -15.26 -14.37
C LEU A 97 -9.98 -14.53 -15.53
N GLY A 98 -10.72 -13.70 -16.24
CA GLY A 98 -10.16 -12.79 -17.23
C GLY A 98 -9.21 -11.80 -16.57
N ASP A 99 -8.23 -11.31 -17.33
CA ASP A 99 -7.11 -10.53 -16.81
C ASP A 99 -7.54 -9.31 -16.01
N ASP A 100 -8.46 -8.50 -16.55
CA ASP A 100 -8.94 -7.28 -15.89
C ASP A 100 -9.77 -7.59 -14.65
N ALA A 101 -10.62 -8.62 -14.69
CA ALA A 101 -11.41 -9.07 -13.55
C ALA A 101 -10.51 -9.65 -12.43
N ALA A 102 -9.50 -10.42 -12.79
CA ALA A 102 -8.55 -10.97 -11.82
C ALA A 102 -7.75 -9.87 -11.10
N TRP A 103 -7.35 -8.84 -11.85
CA TRP A 103 -6.66 -7.68 -11.28
C TRP A 103 -7.58 -6.91 -10.32
N TYR A 104 -8.79 -6.61 -10.76
CA TYR A 104 -9.80 -5.94 -9.95
C TYR A 104 -10.08 -6.69 -8.63
N VAL A 105 -10.35 -7.99 -8.72
CA VAL A 105 -10.61 -8.83 -7.54
C VAL A 105 -9.41 -8.83 -6.59
N GLY A 106 -8.18 -8.88 -7.12
CA GLY A 106 -6.96 -8.82 -6.33
C GLY A 106 -6.83 -7.54 -5.51
N VAL A 107 -7.14 -6.38 -6.10
CA VAL A 107 -7.14 -5.09 -5.39
C VAL A 107 -8.23 -5.04 -4.31
N MET A 108 -9.46 -5.45 -4.66
CA MET A 108 -10.58 -5.45 -3.70
C MET A 108 -10.32 -6.37 -2.50
N GLN A 109 -9.75 -7.55 -2.74
CA GLN A 109 -9.47 -8.53 -1.69
C GLN A 109 -8.45 -8.01 -0.69
N GLN A 110 -7.40 -7.33 -1.14
CA GLN A 110 -6.42 -6.72 -0.25
C GLN A 110 -7.06 -5.70 0.70
N GLY A 111 -7.90 -4.81 0.16
CA GLY A 111 -8.62 -3.84 0.96
C GLY A 111 -9.52 -4.50 2.01
N TYR A 112 -10.23 -5.55 1.62
CA TYR A 112 -11.07 -6.34 2.52
C TYR A 112 -10.25 -7.04 3.61
N ASP A 113 -9.19 -7.75 3.23
CA ASP A 113 -8.34 -8.50 4.18
C ASP A 113 -7.68 -7.57 5.20
N TYR A 114 -7.25 -6.38 4.77
CA TYR A 114 -6.68 -5.41 5.70
C TYR A 114 -7.72 -4.82 6.65
N ALA A 115 -8.94 -4.60 6.18
CA ALA A 115 -10.05 -4.16 7.03
C ALA A 115 -10.41 -5.21 8.10
N LEU A 116 -10.29 -6.51 7.81
CA LEU A 116 -10.55 -7.59 8.77
C LEU A 116 -9.59 -7.59 9.97
N VAL A 117 -8.43 -6.95 9.86
CA VAL A 117 -7.48 -6.77 10.97
C VAL A 117 -7.53 -5.33 11.53
N ASP A 118 -8.64 -4.63 11.34
CA ASP A 118 -8.83 -3.23 11.75
C ASP A 118 -7.84 -2.24 11.12
N GLY A 119 -7.30 -2.58 9.96
CA GLY A 119 -6.41 -1.70 9.20
C GLY A 119 -7.13 -0.43 8.76
N ARG A 120 -6.52 0.73 9.02
CA ARG A 120 -7.08 2.06 8.68
C ARG A 120 -5.96 3.00 8.28
N PRO A 121 -5.33 2.78 7.12
CA PRO A 121 -4.24 3.65 6.67
C PRO A 121 -4.78 5.08 6.43
N ASP A 122 -3.93 6.08 6.65
CA ASP A 122 -4.29 7.48 6.41
C ASP A 122 -4.45 7.78 4.92
N GLN A 123 -3.71 7.06 4.09
CA GLN A 123 -3.78 7.14 2.63
C GLN A 123 -3.77 5.75 2.01
N ILE A 124 -4.48 5.61 0.91
CA ILE A 124 -4.46 4.42 0.06
C ILE A 124 -4.02 4.85 -1.33
N MET A 125 -3.12 4.06 -1.90
CA MET A 125 -2.73 4.16 -3.28
C MET A 125 -3.06 2.84 -3.98
N VAL A 126 -3.57 2.94 -5.18
CA VAL A 126 -3.75 1.80 -6.07
C VAL A 126 -2.76 1.95 -7.20
N GLU A 127 -1.96 0.92 -7.41
CA GLU A 127 -0.94 0.89 -8.46
C GLU A 127 -1.02 -0.41 -9.25
N SER A 128 -0.34 -0.46 -10.38
CA SER A 128 -0.18 -1.70 -11.13
C SER A 128 1.27 -1.89 -11.55
N TRP A 129 1.89 -2.92 -11.02
CA TRP A 129 3.23 -3.41 -11.38
C TRP A 129 3.16 -4.59 -12.37
N VAL A 130 1.97 -4.91 -12.86
CA VAL A 130 1.70 -6.03 -13.79
C VAL A 130 1.01 -5.52 -15.04
N ALA A 131 0.95 -6.35 -16.09
CA ALA A 131 0.26 -6.03 -17.35
C ALA A 131 -1.28 -6.14 -17.19
N GLY A 132 -1.84 -5.35 -16.29
CA GLY A 132 -3.27 -5.30 -15.98
C GLY A 132 -3.59 -4.09 -15.12
N PRO A 133 -4.83 -3.57 -15.13
CA PRO A 133 -5.86 -3.92 -16.12
C PRO A 133 -5.52 -3.38 -17.52
N SER A 134 -6.12 -3.95 -18.55
CA SER A 134 -5.89 -3.54 -19.95
C SER A 134 -6.42 -2.14 -20.25
N ARG A 135 -7.36 -1.65 -19.44
CA ARG A 135 -8.02 -0.35 -19.59
C ARG A 135 -7.95 0.47 -18.31
N CYS A 136 -7.54 1.72 -18.46
CA CYS A 136 -7.54 2.67 -17.33
C CYS A 136 -8.92 3.30 -17.13
N VAL A 137 -9.62 3.62 -18.19
CA VAL A 137 -10.91 4.36 -18.22
C VAL A 137 -11.89 3.70 -19.19
N PRO A 138 -13.20 4.02 -19.13
CA PRO A 138 -13.89 4.90 -18.20
C PRO A 138 -14.20 4.21 -16.86
N ASP A 139 -14.50 5.00 -15.83
CA ASP A 139 -14.93 4.52 -14.51
C ASP A 139 -16.30 3.82 -14.52
N ALA A 140 -17.13 4.12 -15.52
CA ALA A 140 -18.41 3.45 -15.73
C ALA A 140 -18.29 2.02 -16.30
N ALA A 141 -17.12 1.65 -16.83
CA ALA A 141 -16.91 0.31 -17.37
C ALA A 141 -16.32 -0.62 -16.30
N ASP A 142 -16.76 -1.88 -16.31
CA ASP A 142 -16.30 -2.89 -15.39
C ASP A 142 -14.80 -3.17 -15.54
N PHE A 143 -14.15 -3.44 -14.40
CA PHE A 143 -12.75 -3.86 -14.28
C PHE A 143 -11.72 -2.90 -14.89
N THR A 144 -12.06 -1.62 -15.05
CA THR A 144 -11.04 -0.61 -15.38
C THR A 144 -10.26 -0.19 -14.12
N PHE A 145 -9.10 0.41 -14.31
CA PHE A 145 -8.31 0.93 -13.21
C PHE A 145 -9.08 1.96 -12.38
N THR A 146 -9.70 2.95 -13.04
CA THR A 146 -10.48 4.00 -12.37
C THR A 146 -11.70 3.43 -11.65
N ARG A 147 -12.38 2.43 -12.22
CA ARG A 147 -13.47 1.72 -11.54
C ARG A 147 -13.00 1.05 -10.25
N SER A 148 -11.85 0.40 -10.29
CA SER A 148 -11.26 -0.25 -9.11
C SER A 148 -10.97 0.74 -7.99
N VAL A 149 -10.45 1.91 -8.31
CA VAL A 149 -10.18 2.98 -7.33
C VAL A 149 -11.48 3.47 -6.70
N LEU A 150 -12.52 3.73 -7.51
CA LEU A 150 -13.82 4.19 -7.01
C LEU A 150 -14.50 3.17 -6.11
N ASP A 151 -14.55 1.90 -6.55
CA ASP A 151 -15.21 0.84 -5.77
C ASP A 151 -14.47 0.57 -4.47
N LEU A 152 -13.14 0.61 -4.49
CA LEU A 152 -12.34 0.48 -3.27
C LEU A 152 -12.60 1.63 -2.30
N ALA A 153 -12.62 2.87 -2.79
CA ALA A 153 -12.91 4.04 -1.98
C ALA A 153 -14.30 3.96 -1.34
N GLN A 154 -15.32 3.59 -2.11
CA GLN A 154 -16.69 3.42 -1.61
C GLN A 154 -16.77 2.33 -0.53
N ARG A 155 -16.14 1.18 -0.75
CA ARG A 155 -16.14 0.06 0.21
C ARG A 155 -15.44 0.39 1.52
N LEU A 156 -14.42 1.21 1.47
CA LEU A 156 -13.68 1.65 2.65
C LEU A 156 -14.29 2.89 3.32
N GLY A 157 -15.43 3.39 2.81
CA GLY A 157 -16.12 4.56 3.36
C GLY A 157 -15.35 5.87 3.20
N ARG A 158 -14.65 6.02 2.08
CA ARG A 158 -13.77 7.17 1.78
C ARG A 158 -14.22 7.94 0.55
#